data_184f621cb14c0040963aee94320aac42
#
_entry.id   184f621cb14c0040963aee94320aac42
#
_cell.length_a   1.000
_cell.length_b   1.000
_cell.length_c   1.000
_cell.angle_alpha   90.00
_cell.angle_beta   90.00
_cell.angle_gamma   90.00
#
_symmetry.space_group_name_H-M   'P 1'
#
loop_
_entity.id
_entity.type
_entity.pdbx_description
1 polymer ?
#
loop_
_entity_poly.entity_id
_entity_poly.type
_entity_poly.pdbx_seq_one_letter_code
_entity_poly.pdbx_strand_id
1 'polypeptide(L)'
;MTRSVLLLNASEEVLSIIDWKKAIRLIESGKAKAPHNYKEKYSVRTVKGDYTLPAAIVLVQYVHIPWDNDPQPTRKNVFRRDNWTCQYCGFRSKNPRTLTIDHVHPRSRGGDSSWTNLITSCESCNHSKSNKSLKEAKMKLNYKPYKPSFCTLRLVGLDDQGKQIWRRWLTINMKKPI
;
A
#
# COMPACT_ATOMS: atom_id res chain seq x y z
N MET A 1 0.59 -19.26 2.20
CA MET A 1 0.81 -17.81 2.50
C MET A 1 2.02 -17.36 1.73
N THR A 2 1.88 -16.36 0.86
CA THR A 2 3.01 -15.77 0.14
C THR A 2 3.82 -14.93 1.12
N ARG A 3 5.03 -15.38 1.43
CA ARG A 3 5.93 -14.65 2.33
C ARG A 3 6.51 -13.46 1.61
N SER A 4 6.28 -12.28 2.14
CA SER A 4 6.72 -11.00 1.59
C SER A 4 7.98 -10.54 2.31
N VAL A 5 8.90 -9.94 1.57
CA VAL A 5 10.16 -9.39 2.08
C VAL A 5 10.20 -7.89 1.77
N LEU A 6 10.60 -7.10 2.77
CA LEU A 6 10.76 -5.66 2.59
C LEU A 6 12.06 -5.39 1.83
N LEU A 7 11.96 -4.70 0.71
CA LEU A 7 13.11 -4.24 -0.06
C LEU A 7 13.43 -2.79 0.32
N LEU A 8 14.64 -2.58 0.78
CA LEU A 8 15.18 -1.27 1.15
C LEU A 8 16.23 -0.82 0.13
N ASN A 9 16.35 0.47 -0.04
CA ASN A 9 17.46 1.10 -0.74
C ASN A 9 18.76 0.99 0.07
N ALA A 10 19.89 1.30 -0.52
CA ALA A 10 21.17 1.38 0.20
C ALA A 10 21.15 2.41 1.35
N SER A 11 20.28 3.41 1.29
CA SER A 11 19.98 4.39 2.34
C SER A 11 18.98 3.91 3.40
N GLU A 12 18.59 2.63 3.37
CA GLU A 12 17.52 2.03 4.20
C GLU A 12 16.12 2.64 3.99
N GLU A 13 15.91 3.37 2.91
CA GLU A 13 14.57 3.84 2.52
C GLU A 13 13.74 2.69 1.95
N VAL A 14 12.44 2.67 2.26
CA VAL A 14 11.53 1.63 1.78
C VAL A 14 11.28 1.78 0.28
N LEU A 15 11.75 0.81 -0.50
CA LEU A 15 11.51 0.75 -1.94
C LEU A 15 10.22 0.03 -2.29
N SER A 16 10.04 -1.17 -1.78
CA SER A 16 8.87 -2.00 -2.08
C SER A 16 8.78 -3.23 -1.19
N ILE A 17 7.66 -3.93 -1.32
CA ILE A 17 7.48 -5.28 -0.82
C ILE A 17 7.62 -6.21 -2.01
N ILE A 18 8.46 -7.21 -1.88
CA ILE A 18 8.74 -8.19 -2.92
C ILE A 18 8.42 -9.61 -2.44
N ASP A 19 8.19 -10.50 -3.38
CA ASP A 19 8.07 -11.93 -3.10
C ASP A 19 9.42 -12.53 -2.66
N TRP A 20 9.38 -13.52 -1.78
CA TRP A 20 10.54 -14.20 -1.25
C TRP A 20 11.45 -14.79 -2.31
N LYS A 21 10.91 -15.30 -3.44
CA LYS A 21 11.71 -15.82 -4.56
C LYS A 21 12.56 -14.74 -5.22
N LYS A 22 12.00 -13.52 -5.33
CA LYS A 22 12.75 -12.37 -5.85
C LYS A 22 13.82 -11.93 -4.86
N ALA A 23 13.53 -11.98 -3.54
CA ALA A 23 14.49 -11.64 -2.51
C ALA A 23 15.71 -12.59 -2.51
N ILE A 24 15.48 -13.91 -2.61
CA ILE A 24 16.59 -14.89 -2.73
C ILE A 24 17.46 -14.58 -3.95
N ARG A 25 16.85 -14.35 -5.12
CA ARG A 25 17.61 -14.03 -6.35
C ARG A 25 18.48 -12.79 -6.19
N LEU A 26 17.98 -11.76 -5.49
CA LEU A 26 18.76 -10.53 -5.23
C LEU A 26 19.94 -10.79 -4.28
N ILE A 27 19.75 -11.64 -3.27
CA ILE A 27 20.80 -12.01 -2.32
C ILE A 27 21.86 -12.88 -3.02
N GLU A 28 21.47 -13.92 -3.74
CA GLU A 28 22.38 -14.83 -4.44
C GLU A 28 23.18 -14.13 -5.53
N SER A 29 22.58 -13.12 -6.20
CA SER A 29 23.29 -12.29 -7.18
C SER A 29 24.18 -11.20 -6.57
N GLY A 30 24.29 -11.13 -5.24
CA GLY A 30 25.08 -10.10 -4.54
C GLY A 30 24.51 -8.69 -4.63
N LYS A 31 23.29 -8.50 -5.18
CA LYS A 31 22.65 -7.19 -5.35
C LYS A 31 21.96 -6.69 -4.09
N ALA A 32 21.70 -7.58 -3.14
CA ALA A 32 21.10 -7.23 -1.85
C ALA A 32 21.72 -8.07 -0.72
N LYS A 33 21.63 -7.54 0.51
CA LYS A 33 22.10 -8.19 1.74
C LYS A 33 21.10 -8.00 2.87
N ALA A 34 21.24 -8.77 3.96
CA ALA A 34 20.45 -8.52 5.17
C ALA A 34 20.83 -7.17 5.78
N PRO A 35 19.89 -6.41 6.34
CA PRO A 35 20.20 -5.18 7.06
C PRO A 35 21.09 -5.46 8.27
N HIS A 36 21.95 -4.52 8.61
CA HIS A 36 22.81 -4.64 9.79
C HIS A 36 21.94 -4.70 11.08
N ASN A 37 22.26 -5.63 11.99
CA ASN A 37 21.54 -5.84 13.25
C ASN A 37 20.05 -6.22 13.12
N TYR A 38 19.63 -6.79 11.99
CA TYR A 38 18.27 -7.25 11.80
C TYR A 38 18.19 -8.77 11.95
N LYS A 39 17.38 -9.24 12.91
CA LYS A 39 17.32 -10.66 13.32
C LYS A 39 16.09 -11.41 12.80
N GLU A 40 15.04 -10.69 12.38
CA GLU A 40 13.80 -11.32 11.93
C GLU A 40 14.00 -12.04 10.60
N LYS A 41 13.72 -13.33 10.62
CA LYS A 41 13.94 -14.23 9.49
C LYS A 41 12.72 -15.09 9.25
N TYR A 42 12.53 -15.49 8.00
CA TYR A 42 11.55 -16.48 7.58
C TYR A 42 12.26 -17.77 7.18
N SER A 43 11.75 -18.94 7.63
CA SER A 43 12.12 -20.21 7.02
C SER A 43 11.25 -20.45 5.79
N VAL A 44 11.87 -20.73 4.64
CA VAL A 44 11.21 -21.08 3.39
C VAL A 44 11.71 -22.43 2.92
N ARG A 45 10.78 -23.33 2.61
CA ARG A 45 11.12 -24.65 2.08
C ARG A 45 11.41 -24.53 0.58
N THR A 46 12.58 -24.98 0.17
CA THR A 46 13.00 -25.02 -1.24
C THR A 46 13.28 -26.46 -1.66
N VAL A 47 13.47 -26.69 -2.95
CA VAL A 47 13.86 -28.01 -3.48
C VAL A 47 15.21 -28.50 -2.89
N LYS A 48 16.07 -27.56 -2.50
CA LYS A 48 17.40 -27.84 -1.89
C LYS A 48 17.37 -27.91 -0.36
N GLY A 49 16.19 -27.84 0.27
CA GLY A 49 16.03 -27.83 1.73
C GLY A 49 15.47 -26.51 2.27
N ASP A 50 15.50 -26.36 3.58
CA ASP A 50 15.02 -25.15 4.25
C ASP A 50 16.02 -24.01 4.13
N TYR A 51 15.54 -22.87 3.63
CA TYR A 51 16.32 -21.65 3.46
C TYR A 51 15.84 -20.58 4.44
N THR A 52 16.78 -19.97 5.17
CA THR A 52 16.47 -18.89 6.11
C THR A 52 16.65 -17.55 5.39
N LEU A 53 15.54 -16.85 5.21
CA LEU A 53 15.46 -15.57 4.50
C LEU A 53 15.22 -14.42 5.49
N PRO A 54 16.01 -13.33 5.44
CA PRO A 54 15.68 -12.15 6.23
C PRO A 54 14.35 -11.55 5.79
N ALA A 55 13.56 -11.06 6.74
CA ALA A 55 12.25 -10.44 6.46
C ALA A 55 12.38 -9.06 5.79
N ALA A 56 13.59 -8.48 5.80
CA ALA A 56 13.95 -7.29 5.04
C ALA A 56 15.33 -7.48 4.40
N ILE A 57 15.55 -6.88 3.23
CA ILE A 57 16.82 -6.84 2.52
C ILE A 57 17.13 -5.42 2.06
N VAL A 58 18.43 -5.09 2.05
CA VAL A 58 18.96 -3.78 1.62
C VAL A 58 19.71 -3.97 0.31
N LEU A 59 19.46 -3.13 -0.67
CA LEU A 59 20.25 -3.10 -1.90
C LEU A 59 21.69 -2.67 -1.59
N VAL A 60 22.67 -3.28 -2.26
CA VAL A 60 24.08 -2.91 -2.15
C VAL A 60 24.34 -1.58 -2.84
N GLN A 61 23.69 -1.36 -3.98
CA GLN A 61 23.81 -0.11 -4.73
C GLN A 61 22.55 0.75 -4.51
N TYR A 62 22.77 2.06 -4.38
CA TYR A 62 21.69 3.02 -4.28
C TYR A 62 20.92 3.11 -5.60
N VAL A 63 19.61 3.01 -5.53
CA VAL A 63 18.70 3.22 -6.66
C VAL A 63 18.05 4.58 -6.49
N HIS A 64 18.28 5.46 -7.45
CA HIS A 64 17.61 6.75 -7.47
C HIS A 64 16.10 6.54 -7.70
N ILE A 65 15.30 6.99 -6.75
CA ILE A 65 13.84 7.04 -6.91
C ILE A 65 13.54 8.46 -7.37
N PRO A 66 13.03 8.65 -8.61
CA PRO A 66 12.61 9.98 -9.02
C PRO A 66 11.56 10.52 -8.05
N TRP A 67 11.77 11.73 -7.55
CA TRP A 67 10.84 12.41 -6.61
C TRP A 67 9.45 12.62 -7.23
N ASP A 68 9.36 12.57 -8.56
CA ASP A 68 8.15 12.69 -9.36
C ASP A 68 7.20 11.46 -9.31
N ASN A 69 7.52 10.46 -8.50
CA ASN A 69 6.62 9.32 -8.27
C ASN A 69 5.46 9.66 -7.32
N ASP A 70 4.88 10.82 -7.52
CA ASP A 70 3.65 11.20 -6.85
C ASP A 70 2.53 10.23 -7.26
N PRO A 71 2.01 9.44 -6.34
CA PRO A 71 1.07 8.39 -6.71
C PRO A 71 -0.20 9.01 -7.30
N GLN A 72 -0.50 8.67 -8.53
CA GLN A 72 -1.74 9.09 -9.17
C GLN A 72 -2.95 8.41 -8.54
N PRO A 73 -4.11 9.10 -8.44
CA PRO A 73 -5.33 8.55 -7.85
C PRO A 73 -6.03 7.57 -8.80
N THR A 74 -5.31 6.53 -9.24
CA THR A 74 -5.89 5.46 -10.04
C THR A 74 -6.86 4.62 -9.21
N ARG A 75 -7.81 3.94 -9.86
CA ARG A 75 -8.75 3.01 -9.20
C ARG A 75 -8.05 2.06 -8.22
N LYS A 76 -6.96 1.43 -8.67
CA LYS A 76 -6.18 0.51 -7.84
C LYS A 76 -5.57 1.19 -6.62
N ASN A 77 -5.05 2.40 -6.77
CA ASN A 77 -4.40 3.13 -5.69
C ASN A 77 -5.42 3.66 -4.67
N VAL A 78 -6.59 4.12 -5.12
CA VAL A 78 -7.68 4.52 -4.22
C VAL A 78 -8.18 3.32 -3.42
N PHE A 79 -8.42 2.17 -4.06
CA PHE A 79 -8.79 0.94 -3.34
C PHE A 79 -7.72 0.52 -2.32
N ARG A 80 -6.44 0.65 -2.66
CA ARG A 80 -5.34 0.37 -1.72
C ARG A 80 -5.38 1.33 -0.53
N ARG A 81 -5.46 2.65 -0.75
CA ARG A 81 -5.53 3.64 0.33
C ARG A 81 -6.66 3.31 1.30
N ASP A 82 -7.82 2.94 0.78
CA ASP A 82 -9.04 2.66 1.54
C ASP A 82 -9.12 1.21 2.04
N ASN A 83 -8.01 0.46 1.90
CA ASN A 83 -7.91 -0.95 2.32
C ASN A 83 -9.05 -1.83 1.78
N TRP A 84 -9.47 -1.58 0.52
CA TRP A 84 -10.55 -2.31 -0.15
C TRP A 84 -11.88 -2.26 0.62
N THR A 85 -12.16 -1.13 1.26
CA THR A 85 -13.33 -0.92 2.13
C THR A 85 -14.16 0.24 1.62
N CYS A 86 -15.47 0.05 1.50
CA CYS A 86 -16.41 1.12 1.20
C CYS A 86 -16.36 2.19 2.29
N GLN A 87 -16.15 3.45 1.91
CA GLN A 87 -16.00 4.54 2.87
C GLN A 87 -17.33 5.08 3.41
N TYR A 88 -18.43 4.55 2.92
CA TYR A 88 -19.77 4.87 3.44
C TYR A 88 -20.28 3.86 4.46
N CYS A 89 -20.33 2.58 4.10
CA CYS A 89 -20.93 1.53 4.93
C CYS A 89 -19.93 0.58 5.59
N GLY A 90 -18.63 0.67 5.27
CA GLY A 90 -17.63 -0.23 5.82
C GLY A 90 -17.55 -1.61 5.14
N PHE A 91 -18.37 -1.87 4.10
CA PHE A 91 -18.30 -3.13 3.35
C PHE A 91 -16.90 -3.34 2.76
N ARG A 92 -16.28 -4.48 3.07
CA ARG A 92 -14.93 -4.83 2.61
C ARG A 92 -14.97 -6.00 1.64
N SER A 93 -14.28 -5.86 0.51
CA SER A 93 -14.15 -6.95 -0.46
C SER A 93 -12.78 -6.94 -1.11
N LYS A 94 -12.19 -8.12 -1.28
CA LYS A 94 -10.97 -8.28 -2.09
C LYS A 94 -11.28 -8.42 -3.58
N ASN A 95 -12.55 -8.58 -3.96
CA ASN A 95 -12.97 -8.64 -5.35
C ASN A 95 -13.14 -7.20 -5.89
N PRO A 96 -12.31 -6.76 -6.85
CA PRO A 96 -12.39 -5.41 -7.39
C PRO A 96 -13.67 -5.13 -8.21
N ARG A 97 -14.45 -6.16 -8.53
CA ARG A 97 -15.73 -6.02 -9.27
C ARG A 97 -16.87 -5.55 -8.37
N THR A 98 -16.80 -5.79 -7.06
CA THR A 98 -17.84 -5.40 -6.09
C THR A 98 -17.63 -4.01 -5.50
N LEU A 99 -16.52 -3.37 -5.84
CA LEU A 99 -16.17 -2.03 -5.39
C LEU A 99 -16.04 -1.09 -6.59
N THR A 100 -16.39 0.16 -6.38
CA THR A 100 -16.29 1.22 -7.38
C THR A 100 -15.61 2.45 -6.78
N ILE A 101 -15.24 3.41 -7.62
CA ILE A 101 -14.77 4.72 -7.20
C ILE A 101 -15.94 5.68 -7.23
N ASP A 102 -16.08 6.48 -6.18
CA ASP A 102 -17.04 7.56 -6.11
C ASP A 102 -16.33 8.90 -5.87
N HIS A 103 -16.93 9.97 -6.38
CA HIS A 103 -16.51 11.34 -6.17
C HIS A 103 -17.32 11.92 -5.00
N VAL A 104 -16.67 12.28 -3.91
CA VAL A 104 -17.30 12.90 -2.73
C VAL A 104 -18.07 14.14 -3.17
N HIS A 105 -17.44 15.04 -3.90
CA HIS A 105 -18.08 16.12 -4.65
C HIS A 105 -18.32 15.64 -6.08
N PRO A 106 -19.59 15.55 -6.54
CA PRO A 106 -19.92 14.96 -7.83
C PRO A 106 -19.26 15.68 -9.02
N ARG A 107 -18.80 14.91 -10.01
CA ARG A 107 -18.22 15.47 -11.25
C ARG A 107 -19.20 16.41 -11.97
N SER A 108 -20.48 16.05 -12.01
CA SER A 108 -21.52 16.89 -12.61
C SER A 108 -21.72 18.25 -11.93
N ARG A 109 -21.11 18.42 -10.77
CA ARG A 109 -21.14 19.68 -9.99
C ARG A 109 -19.75 20.31 -9.86
N GLY A 110 -18.80 19.95 -10.73
CA GLY A 110 -17.44 20.48 -10.74
C GLY A 110 -16.43 19.74 -9.88
N GLY A 111 -16.76 18.55 -9.36
CA GLY A 111 -15.82 17.73 -8.59
C GLY A 111 -14.68 17.19 -9.45
N ASP A 112 -13.46 17.33 -8.95
CA ASP A 112 -12.24 16.84 -9.58
C ASP A 112 -11.96 15.36 -9.28
N SER A 113 -10.99 14.79 -9.98
CA SER A 113 -10.53 13.40 -9.74
C SER A 113 -9.24 13.38 -8.91
N SER A 114 -9.17 14.18 -7.85
CA SER A 114 -8.04 14.25 -6.93
C SER A 114 -8.12 13.22 -5.80
N TRP A 115 -7.02 13.04 -5.10
CA TRP A 115 -6.95 12.20 -3.91
C TRP A 115 -7.91 12.62 -2.79
N THR A 116 -8.22 13.89 -2.69
CA THR A 116 -9.10 14.47 -1.67
C THR A 116 -10.57 14.38 -2.03
N ASN A 117 -10.89 13.98 -3.26
CA ASN A 117 -12.26 13.85 -3.75
C ASN A 117 -12.66 12.42 -4.13
N LEU A 118 -11.70 11.51 -4.37
CA LEU A 118 -11.99 10.13 -4.73
C LEU A 118 -11.98 9.20 -3.51
N ILE A 119 -12.96 8.30 -3.44
CA ILE A 119 -13.08 7.27 -2.41
C ILE A 119 -13.50 5.92 -2.99
N THR A 120 -13.23 4.87 -2.21
CA THR A 120 -13.79 3.53 -2.49
C THR A 120 -15.23 3.46 -1.99
N SER A 121 -16.13 3.00 -2.84
CA SER A 121 -17.54 2.75 -2.52
C SER A 121 -17.96 1.37 -3.01
N CYS A 122 -18.94 0.72 -2.36
CA CYS A 122 -19.66 -0.39 -2.96
C CYS A 122 -20.70 0.13 -3.95
N GLU A 123 -21.16 -0.71 -4.87
CA GLU A 123 -22.14 -0.32 -5.90
C GLU A 123 -23.42 0.25 -5.29
N SER A 124 -23.95 -0.38 -4.24
CA SER A 124 -25.17 0.06 -3.57
C SER A 124 -25.04 1.47 -3.00
N CYS A 125 -23.97 1.77 -2.25
CA CYS A 125 -23.73 3.10 -1.71
C CYS A 125 -23.49 4.14 -2.81
N ASN A 126 -22.73 3.78 -3.85
CA ASN A 126 -22.48 4.66 -4.98
C ASN A 126 -23.77 5.01 -5.73
N HIS A 127 -24.63 4.02 -5.97
CA HIS A 127 -25.92 4.23 -6.59
C HIS A 127 -26.86 5.11 -5.74
N SER A 128 -26.91 4.86 -4.44
CA SER A 128 -27.73 5.64 -3.50
C SER A 128 -27.27 7.09 -3.41
N LYS A 129 -25.95 7.34 -3.46
CA LYS A 129 -25.40 8.70 -3.45
C LYS A 129 -25.66 9.41 -4.78
N SER A 130 -25.45 8.71 -5.91
CA SER A 130 -25.62 9.30 -7.24
C SER A 130 -24.88 10.66 -7.38
N ASN A 131 -25.49 11.66 -7.98
CA ASN A 131 -24.98 13.02 -8.15
C ASN A 131 -25.27 13.98 -6.98
N LYS A 132 -25.64 13.45 -5.82
CA LYS A 132 -25.95 14.22 -4.62
C LYS A 132 -24.67 14.53 -3.82
N SER A 133 -24.67 15.64 -3.10
CA SER A 133 -23.69 15.89 -2.04
C SER A 133 -23.89 14.92 -0.87
N LEU A 134 -22.91 14.81 0.04
CA LEU A 134 -23.05 13.98 1.23
C LEU A 134 -24.23 14.39 2.10
N LYS A 135 -24.50 15.70 2.21
CA LYS A 135 -25.64 16.24 2.96
C LYS A 135 -26.97 15.83 2.35
N GLU A 136 -27.13 15.99 1.04
CA GLU A 136 -28.35 15.62 0.30
C GLU A 136 -28.59 14.11 0.32
N ALA A 137 -27.54 13.31 0.23
CA ALA A 137 -27.60 11.85 0.31
C ALA A 137 -27.78 11.35 1.75
N LYS A 138 -27.67 12.21 2.76
CA LYS A 138 -27.64 11.88 4.20
C LYS A 138 -26.57 10.83 4.54
N MET A 139 -25.44 10.87 3.83
CA MET A 139 -24.33 9.92 3.97
C MET A 139 -23.15 10.57 4.69
N LYS A 140 -22.40 9.76 5.43
CA LYS A 140 -21.17 10.15 6.12
C LYS A 140 -20.01 9.30 5.61
N LEU A 141 -18.80 9.89 5.62
CA LEU A 141 -17.57 9.17 5.34
C LEU A 141 -16.99 8.61 6.63
N ASN A 142 -16.40 7.42 6.56
CA ASN A 142 -15.65 6.83 7.67
C ASN A 142 -14.41 7.67 7.99
N TYR A 143 -13.79 8.29 6.99
CA TYR A 143 -12.72 9.28 7.17
C TYR A 143 -12.67 10.26 5.99
N LYS A 144 -12.03 11.40 6.19
CA LYS A 144 -11.80 12.40 5.13
C LYS A 144 -10.74 11.86 4.15
N PRO A 145 -11.03 11.82 2.83
CA PRO A 145 -10.05 11.35 1.85
C PRO A 145 -8.79 12.22 1.85
N TYR A 146 -7.65 11.58 1.70
CA TYR A 146 -6.33 12.21 1.76
C TYR A 146 -5.41 11.66 0.67
N LYS A 147 -4.34 12.41 0.35
CA LYS A 147 -3.28 11.96 -0.54
C LYS A 147 -2.32 11.06 0.24
N PRO A 148 -2.22 9.77 -0.10
CA PRO A 148 -1.33 8.85 0.59
C PRO A 148 0.12 9.09 0.15
N SER A 149 1.08 8.83 1.04
CA SER A 149 2.47 8.73 0.62
C SER A 149 2.70 7.49 -0.25
N PHE A 150 3.72 7.53 -1.09
CA PHE A 150 4.12 6.40 -1.91
C PHE A 150 4.39 5.13 -1.09
N CYS A 151 5.04 5.28 0.07
CA CYS A 151 5.27 4.19 1.00
C CYS A 151 3.96 3.62 1.54
N THR A 152 3.02 4.46 1.97
CA THR A 152 1.73 4.02 2.50
C THR A 152 0.98 3.12 1.50
N LEU A 153 0.93 3.49 0.22
CA LEU A 153 0.26 2.69 -0.80
C LEU A 153 0.92 1.33 -1.05
N ARG A 154 2.23 1.22 -0.88
CA ARG A 154 2.95 -0.06 -1.05
C ARG A 154 2.76 -0.99 0.12
N LEU A 155 2.49 -0.45 1.30
CA LEU A 155 2.36 -1.17 2.56
C LEU A 155 0.92 -1.64 2.84
N VAL A 156 -0.04 -1.19 2.05
CA VAL A 156 -1.44 -1.62 2.16
C VAL A 156 -1.58 -3.09 1.76
N GLY A 157 -2.25 -3.84 2.61
CA GLY A 157 -2.46 -5.29 2.44
C GLY A 157 -1.49 -6.17 3.23
N LEU A 158 -0.58 -5.56 3.99
CA LEU A 158 0.18 -6.28 5.01
C LEU A 158 -0.74 -6.68 6.15
N ASP A 159 -0.54 -7.89 6.62
CA ASP A 159 -1.07 -8.33 7.91
C ASP A 159 -0.38 -7.56 9.06
N ASP A 160 -0.97 -7.65 10.24
CA ASP A 160 -0.43 -6.92 11.40
C ASP A 160 0.92 -7.47 11.84
N GLN A 161 1.20 -8.74 11.57
CA GLN A 161 2.50 -9.38 11.83
C GLN A 161 3.59 -8.79 10.92
N GLY A 162 3.32 -8.60 9.63
CA GLY A 162 4.24 -7.93 8.70
C GLY A 162 4.49 -6.47 9.08
N LYS A 163 3.46 -5.75 9.56
CA LYS A 163 3.61 -4.37 10.04
C LYS A 163 4.50 -4.29 11.28
N GLN A 164 4.37 -5.23 12.23
CA GLN A 164 5.23 -5.29 13.42
C GLN A 164 6.69 -5.55 13.06
N ILE A 165 6.94 -6.55 12.20
CA ILE A 165 8.28 -6.93 11.77
C ILE A 165 9.00 -5.77 11.09
N TRP A 166 8.29 -4.94 10.30
CA TRP A 166 8.88 -3.83 9.56
C TRP A 166 8.69 -2.46 10.20
N ARG A 167 8.15 -2.39 11.40
CA ARG A 167 7.80 -1.14 12.10
C ARG A 167 8.94 -0.13 12.14
N ARG A 168 10.18 -0.58 12.33
CA ARG A 168 11.37 0.28 12.36
C ARG A 168 11.46 1.16 11.12
N TRP A 169 11.39 0.57 9.93
CA TRP A 169 11.51 1.30 8.66
C TRP A 169 10.25 2.05 8.28
N LEU A 170 9.07 1.50 8.63
CA LEU A 170 7.79 2.16 8.37
C LEU A 170 7.68 3.47 9.14
N THR A 171 8.11 3.51 10.41
CA THR A 171 8.04 4.71 11.24
C THR A 171 9.01 5.79 10.76
N ILE A 172 10.21 5.42 10.31
CA ILE A 172 11.20 6.36 9.78
C ILE A 172 10.67 7.03 8.50
N ASN A 173 10.09 6.26 7.60
CA ASN A 173 9.58 6.76 6.31
C ASN A 173 8.23 7.49 6.41
N MET A 174 7.46 7.30 7.48
CA MET A 174 6.22 8.04 7.74
C MET A 174 6.47 9.42 8.40
N LYS A 175 7.65 9.65 8.98
CA LYS A 175 8.00 10.89 9.69
C LYS A 175 8.73 11.93 8.85
N LYS A 176 8.97 11.70 7.55
CA LYS A 176 9.45 12.76 6.66
C LYS A 176 8.23 13.52 6.11
N PRO A 177 7.83 14.65 6.72
CA PRO A 177 6.98 15.60 6.02
C PRO A 177 7.81 16.19 4.86
N ILE A 178 7.16 16.39 3.75
CA ILE A 178 7.64 17.25 2.68
C ILE A 178 7.68 18.68 3.22
#